data_1787511bfb8f7f0827d62ddb24fb2d04
#
_entry.id   1787511bfb8f7f0827d62ddb24fb2d04
#
_cell.length_a   1.000
_cell.length_b   1.000
_cell.length_c   1.000
_cell.angle_alpha   90.00
_cell.angle_beta   90.00
_cell.angle_gamma   90.00
#
_symmetry.space_group_name_H-M   'P 1'
#
loop_
_entity.id
_entity.type
_entity.pdbx_description
1 polymer ?
#
loop_
_entity_poly.entity_id
_entity_poly.type
_entity_poly.pdbx_seq_one_letter_code
_entity_poly.pdbx_strand_id
1 'polypeptide(L)'
;MPRRSDIHKILILGSGPIVIGQAAEFDYSGVQACKVLREEGYEVVLVNSNPATIMTDPEFAEATYIEPLLPGPVTQVIERERPDALLGTLGGQTALNLAKALHDDGTLERFGVELIGANYEAIACAEDRELFGEAMARAGLRMPKSAIATSLAQANEALGELGLPCVVRPAFTLGGRGGGIARSAVDFQRIVAAGIEASPIGQVLLDESVIGWGEFELEVMRDRADNVVIVCSIENVDPMGVHTGDSVTVAPQQTLTDRLYQQLRDQAITVIRAVGVETGGSNVQFAVNAETEEILVIEMNPRVSRSSALASKATGFPIAKIAARLAVGYLLEEIDNDITGVTPACFEPTIDYVVVKWPRFAFEKFPGSDATLSTHMKSVGETMAFGRTFQQAFAKALRSRELDKPPALGGCGDDELLQRLEVPLPDRFEVVLELLARGVSIDAVHEPTRIDPWFLAELRALALDPDGPFAGERSFMSVDTCAGEFPASTPYYYSGWERPGAGGVRHEVRREGDRAGASGRSSIVILGSGPNRIGQGIEFDYCCV
;
A
#
# COMPACT_ATOMS: atom_id res chain seq x y z
N MET A 1 19.26 -27.33 5.61
CA MET A 1 18.73 -26.47 4.53
C MET A 1 17.27 -26.26 4.81
N PRO A 2 16.82 -25.04 4.93
CA PRO A 2 15.45 -24.73 5.34
C PRO A 2 14.39 -24.98 4.24
N ARG A 3 14.83 -25.09 2.98
CA ARG A 3 13.98 -25.32 1.82
C ARG A 3 13.12 -26.58 1.95
N ARG A 4 11.83 -26.47 1.70
CA ARG A 4 10.90 -27.62 1.63
C ARG A 4 11.26 -28.53 0.46
N SER A 5 11.60 -29.78 0.77
CA SER A 5 11.98 -30.79 -0.22
C SER A 5 10.79 -31.63 -0.73
N ASP A 6 9.64 -31.45 -0.12
CA ASP A 6 8.38 -32.10 -0.50
C ASP A 6 7.58 -31.31 -1.55
N ILE A 7 7.96 -30.05 -1.82
CA ILE A 7 7.45 -29.22 -2.91
C ILE A 7 8.47 -29.20 -4.05
N HIS A 8 8.01 -29.40 -5.28
CA HIS A 8 8.82 -29.35 -6.50
C HIS A 8 8.26 -28.35 -7.51
N LYS A 9 6.93 -28.29 -7.63
CA LYS A 9 6.22 -27.44 -8.58
C LYS A 9 5.24 -26.53 -7.86
N ILE A 10 5.31 -25.22 -8.14
CA ILE A 10 4.48 -24.19 -7.51
C ILE A 10 3.67 -23.47 -8.58
N LEU A 11 2.34 -23.41 -8.38
CA LEU A 11 1.43 -22.58 -9.18
C LEU A 11 1.34 -21.18 -8.55
N ILE A 12 1.63 -20.15 -9.33
CA ILE A 12 1.48 -18.74 -8.96
C ILE A 12 0.25 -18.16 -9.67
N LEU A 13 -0.62 -17.50 -8.91
CA LEU A 13 -1.75 -16.76 -9.46
C LEU A 13 -1.36 -15.30 -9.67
N GLY A 14 -1.54 -14.81 -10.90
CA GLY A 14 -1.35 -13.41 -11.23
C GLY A 14 -2.49 -12.51 -10.78
N SER A 15 -2.39 -11.23 -11.07
CA SER A 15 -3.34 -10.21 -10.62
C SER A 15 -4.49 -9.93 -11.61
N GLY A 16 -4.42 -10.49 -12.81
CA GLY A 16 -5.41 -10.20 -13.84
C GLY A 16 -5.20 -8.85 -14.52
N PRO A 17 -6.24 -8.29 -15.14
CA PRO A 17 -6.18 -6.98 -15.78
C PRO A 17 -5.99 -5.88 -14.72
N ILE A 18 -5.39 -4.76 -15.13
CA ILE A 18 -5.29 -3.59 -14.29
C ILE A 18 -6.68 -3.03 -14.02
N VAL A 19 -6.99 -2.85 -12.75
CA VAL A 19 -8.22 -2.19 -12.26
C VAL A 19 -7.85 -1.14 -11.22
N ILE A 20 -8.75 -0.19 -10.96
CA ILE A 20 -8.56 0.73 -9.84
C ILE A 20 -8.44 -0.07 -8.54
N GLY A 21 -7.36 0.14 -7.80
CA GLY A 21 -7.04 -0.62 -6.59
C GLY A 21 -6.09 -1.79 -6.78
N GLN A 22 -5.82 -2.23 -8.03
CA GLN A 22 -4.92 -3.34 -8.31
C GLN A 22 -4.20 -3.13 -9.65
N ALA A 23 -2.99 -2.59 -9.60
CA ALA A 23 -2.20 -2.20 -10.77
C ALA A 23 -0.83 -2.91 -10.84
N ALA A 24 0.20 -2.22 -11.34
CA ALA A 24 1.53 -2.76 -11.66
C ALA A 24 2.29 -3.34 -10.45
N GLU A 25 1.99 -2.92 -9.25
CA GLU A 25 2.64 -3.36 -8.01
C GLU A 25 2.51 -4.86 -7.77
N PHE A 26 1.42 -5.48 -8.21
CA PHE A 26 1.23 -6.94 -8.08
C PHE A 26 1.97 -7.72 -9.16
N ASP A 27 2.13 -7.15 -10.34
CA ASP A 27 3.01 -7.71 -11.37
C ASP A 27 4.47 -7.74 -10.88
N TYR A 28 4.95 -6.63 -10.31
CA TYR A 28 6.26 -6.57 -9.68
C TYR A 28 6.43 -7.66 -8.61
N SER A 29 5.46 -7.80 -7.70
CA SER A 29 5.51 -8.79 -6.62
C SER A 29 5.55 -10.23 -7.17
N GLY A 30 4.72 -10.52 -8.18
CA GLY A 30 4.70 -11.83 -8.86
C GLY A 30 6.02 -12.16 -9.57
N VAL A 31 6.60 -11.19 -10.27
CA VAL A 31 7.93 -11.35 -10.91
C VAL A 31 9.00 -11.68 -9.89
N GLN A 32 9.02 -10.97 -8.76
CA GLN A 32 10.01 -11.22 -7.70
C GLN A 32 9.86 -12.64 -7.12
N ALA A 33 8.63 -13.12 -6.94
CA ALA A 33 8.39 -14.49 -6.51
C ALA A 33 8.84 -15.53 -7.53
N CYS A 34 8.48 -15.37 -8.80
CA CYS A 34 8.92 -16.28 -9.87
C CYS A 34 10.45 -16.39 -9.89
N LYS A 35 11.15 -15.26 -9.84
CA LYS A 35 12.62 -15.22 -9.84
C LYS A 35 13.21 -16.02 -8.68
N VAL A 36 12.80 -15.68 -7.45
CA VAL A 36 13.42 -16.30 -6.27
C VAL A 36 13.07 -17.77 -6.13
N LEU A 37 11.84 -18.19 -6.46
CA LEU A 37 11.45 -19.59 -6.39
C LEU A 37 12.20 -20.45 -7.42
N ARG A 38 12.44 -19.92 -8.63
CA ARG A 38 13.29 -20.59 -9.63
C ARG A 38 14.76 -20.65 -9.21
N GLU A 39 15.30 -19.58 -8.62
CA GLU A 39 16.64 -19.55 -8.03
C GLU A 39 16.79 -20.63 -6.92
N GLU A 40 15.73 -20.85 -6.13
CA GLU A 40 15.67 -21.93 -5.14
C GLU A 40 15.45 -23.31 -5.76
N GLY A 41 15.26 -23.42 -7.09
CA GLY A 41 15.18 -24.66 -7.86
C GLY A 41 13.77 -25.30 -7.84
N TYR A 42 12.72 -24.51 -7.67
CA TYR A 42 11.34 -24.94 -7.90
C TYR A 42 10.94 -24.74 -9.37
N GLU A 43 10.10 -25.64 -9.88
CA GLU A 43 9.41 -25.45 -11.14
C GLU A 43 8.22 -24.48 -10.90
N VAL A 44 8.16 -23.39 -11.65
CA VAL A 44 7.12 -22.37 -11.52
C VAL A 44 6.14 -22.45 -12.68
N VAL A 45 4.87 -22.57 -12.36
CA VAL A 45 3.75 -22.43 -13.30
C VAL A 45 3.01 -21.14 -12.96
N LEU A 46 2.74 -20.33 -13.98
CA LEU A 46 2.03 -19.06 -13.82
C LEU A 46 0.70 -19.08 -14.55
N VAL A 47 -0.35 -18.56 -13.92
CA VAL A 47 -1.63 -18.24 -14.57
C VAL A 47 -1.92 -16.76 -14.40
N ASN A 48 -2.10 -16.05 -15.50
CA ASN A 48 -2.53 -14.64 -15.51
C ASN A 48 -3.35 -14.34 -16.76
N SER A 49 -4.41 -13.57 -16.63
CA SER A 49 -5.25 -13.18 -17.77
C SER A 49 -4.74 -11.93 -18.52
N ASN A 50 -3.77 -11.22 -17.96
CA ASN A 50 -3.18 -10.04 -18.60
C ASN A 50 -1.89 -10.43 -19.34
N PRO A 51 -1.85 -10.39 -20.68
CA PRO A 51 -0.69 -10.80 -21.45
C PRO A 51 0.42 -9.74 -21.53
N ALA A 52 0.14 -8.51 -21.11
CA ALA A 52 1.07 -7.38 -21.23
C ALA A 52 1.77 -7.06 -19.89
N THR A 53 2.04 -8.09 -19.10
CA THR A 53 2.72 -7.96 -17.79
C THR A 53 4.13 -8.51 -17.87
N ILE A 54 5.01 -8.02 -17.00
CA ILE A 54 6.39 -8.52 -16.91
C ILE A 54 6.38 -9.99 -16.47
N MET A 55 5.50 -10.35 -15.51
CA MET A 55 5.45 -11.72 -14.98
C MET A 55 5.07 -12.77 -16.03
N THR A 56 4.33 -12.39 -17.08
CA THR A 56 3.94 -13.30 -18.16
C THR A 56 5.00 -13.47 -19.25
N ASP A 57 6.15 -12.78 -19.12
CA ASP A 57 7.28 -13.04 -20.01
C ASP A 57 7.79 -14.47 -19.82
N PRO A 58 8.12 -15.19 -20.92
CA PRO A 58 8.56 -16.59 -20.88
C PRO A 58 9.81 -16.85 -20.02
N GLU A 59 10.56 -15.80 -19.68
CA GLU A 59 11.76 -15.94 -18.85
C GLU A 59 11.45 -16.24 -17.36
N PHE A 60 10.20 -16.00 -16.88
CA PHE A 60 9.91 -16.05 -15.44
C PHE A 60 9.25 -17.34 -14.95
N ALA A 61 8.73 -18.18 -15.84
CA ALA A 61 8.11 -19.44 -15.46
C ALA A 61 8.40 -20.54 -16.49
N GLU A 62 8.37 -21.79 -16.07
CA GLU A 62 8.49 -22.95 -16.94
C GLU A 62 7.26 -23.13 -17.83
N ALA A 63 6.08 -22.73 -17.30
CA ALA A 63 4.83 -22.69 -18.06
C ALA A 63 4.02 -21.46 -17.67
N THR A 64 3.59 -20.69 -18.67
CA THR A 64 2.73 -19.51 -18.47
C THR A 64 1.41 -19.71 -19.20
N TYR A 65 0.31 -19.66 -18.46
CA TYR A 65 -1.05 -19.79 -18.97
C TYR A 65 -1.72 -18.41 -19.00
N ILE A 66 -2.06 -17.94 -20.19
CA ILE A 66 -2.88 -16.73 -20.38
C ILE A 66 -4.34 -17.18 -20.39
N GLU A 67 -4.90 -17.28 -19.18
CA GLU A 67 -6.24 -17.82 -18.95
C GLU A 67 -7.04 -16.94 -17.98
N PRO A 68 -8.37 -16.97 -18.03
CA PRO A 68 -9.20 -16.29 -17.05
C PRO A 68 -8.89 -16.75 -15.61
N LEU A 69 -8.74 -15.80 -14.70
CA LEU A 69 -8.55 -16.07 -13.27
C LEU A 69 -9.89 -16.43 -12.61
N LEU A 70 -10.44 -17.57 -13.03
CA LEU A 70 -11.70 -18.15 -12.54
C LEU A 70 -11.48 -19.61 -12.12
N PRO A 71 -12.28 -20.15 -11.17
CA PRO A 71 -12.07 -21.51 -10.67
C PRO A 71 -12.02 -22.56 -11.79
N GLY A 72 -12.94 -22.56 -12.76
CA GLY A 72 -12.98 -23.56 -13.83
C GLY A 72 -11.71 -23.65 -14.68
N PRO A 73 -11.27 -22.57 -15.35
CA PRO A 73 -10.02 -22.56 -16.12
C PRO A 73 -8.80 -22.92 -15.28
N VAL A 74 -8.68 -22.37 -14.05
CA VAL A 74 -7.51 -22.65 -13.21
C VAL A 74 -7.52 -24.09 -12.70
N THR A 75 -8.68 -24.67 -12.43
CA THR A 75 -8.79 -26.11 -12.13
C THR A 75 -8.24 -26.98 -13.27
N GLN A 76 -8.50 -26.62 -14.52
CA GLN A 76 -7.95 -27.36 -15.68
C GLN A 76 -6.43 -27.24 -15.76
N VAL A 77 -5.88 -26.08 -15.43
CA VAL A 77 -4.41 -25.91 -15.33
C VAL A 77 -3.84 -26.76 -14.20
N ILE A 78 -4.47 -26.77 -13.01
CA ILE A 78 -4.06 -27.61 -11.86
C ILE A 78 -4.11 -29.11 -12.26
N GLU A 79 -5.17 -29.52 -12.93
CA GLU A 79 -5.33 -30.91 -13.41
C GLU A 79 -4.20 -31.31 -14.38
N ARG A 80 -3.80 -30.42 -15.26
CA ARG A 80 -2.74 -30.64 -16.24
C ARG A 80 -1.35 -30.61 -15.65
N GLU A 81 -1.04 -29.57 -14.86
CA GLU A 81 0.30 -29.30 -14.35
C GLU A 81 0.64 -30.05 -13.06
N ARG A 82 -0.37 -30.44 -12.27
CA ARG A 82 -0.20 -31.14 -11.00
C ARG A 82 0.79 -30.44 -10.07
N PRO A 83 0.62 -29.16 -9.76
CA PRO A 83 1.51 -28.48 -8.82
C PRO A 83 1.36 -29.09 -7.41
N ASP A 84 2.46 -29.08 -6.64
CA ASP A 84 2.45 -29.49 -5.23
C ASP A 84 1.85 -28.37 -4.35
N ALA A 85 2.03 -27.12 -4.75
CA ALA A 85 1.59 -25.96 -3.98
C ALA A 85 1.03 -24.84 -4.86
N LEU A 86 0.17 -24.01 -4.27
CA LEU A 86 -0.40 -22.80 -4.85
C LEU A 86 -0.02 -21.59 -4.01
N LEU A 87 0.58 -20.57 -4.62
CA LEU A 87 0.93 -19.29 -4.00
C LEU A 87 -0.01 -18.20 -4.51
N GLY A 88 -0.98 -17.81 -3.67
CA GLY A 88 -2.03 -16.81 -4.00
C GLY A 88 -1.82 -15.42 -3.37
N THR A 89 -0.79 -15.22 -2.53
CA THR A 89 -0.62 -14.01 -1.73
C THR A 89 0.13 -12.87 -2.42
N LEU A 90 0.55 -13.05 -3.67
CA LEU A 90 1.36 -12.07 -4.42
C LEU A 90 0.64 -11.45 -5.63
N GLY A 91 -0.50 -12.01 -6.02
CA GLY A 91 -1.33 -11.53 -7.14
C GLY A 91 -2.50 -10.64 -6.73
N GLY A 92 -2.41 -9.98 -5.58
CA GLY A 92 -3.45 -9.08 -5.08
C GLY A 92 -4.73 -9.78 -4.64
N GLN A 93 -5.82 -9.01 -4.55
CA GLN A 93 -7.12 -9.50 -4.10
C GLN A 93 -7.72 -10.55 -5.05
N THR A 94 -7.50 -10.38 -6.36
CA THR A 94 -7.98 -11.34 -7.37
C THR A 94 -7.42 -12.74 -7.12
N ALA A 95 -6.11 -12.84 -6.92
CA ALA A 95 -5.45 -14.12 -6.65
C ALA A 95 -5.88 -14.72 -5.30
N LEU A 96 -6.01 -13.89 -4.26
CA LEU A 96 -6.42 -14.32 -2.94
C LEU A 96 -7.86 -14.89 -2.95
N ASN A 97 -8.79 -14.18 -3.59
CA ASN A 97 -10.18 -14.62 -3.72
C ASN A 97 -10.27 -15.92 -4.54
N LEU A 98 -9.47 -16.06 -5.59
CA LEU A 98 -9.43 -17.27 -6.41
C LEU A 98 -8.84 -18.45 -5.63
N ALA A 99 -7.77 -18.24 -4.86
CA ALA A 99 -7.18 -19.27 -4.01
C ALA A 99 -8.20 -19.78 -2.97
N LYS A 100 -8.94 -18.86 -2.35
CA LYS A 100 -10.05 -19.19 -1.45
C LYS A 100 -11.14 -20.00 -2.15
N ALA A 101 -11.58 -19.57 -3.32
CA ALA A 101 -12.62 -20.25 -4.10
C ALA A 101 -12.21 -21.68 -4.53
N LEU A 102 -10.94 -21.89 -4.91
CA LEU A 102 -10.39 -23.21 -5.25
C LEU A 102 -10.27 -24.14 -4.03
N HIS A 103 -10.10 -23.58 -2.84
CA HIS A 103 -10.16 -24.33 -1.59
C HIS A 103 -11.61 -24.70 -1.28
N ASP A 104 -12.54 -23.74 -1.33
CA ASP A 104 -13.95 -23.91 -0.95
C ASP A 104 -14.68 -24.92 -1.86
N ASP A 105 -14.33 -24.99 -3.16
CA ASP A 105 -14.92 -25.95 -4.11
C ASP A 105 -14.24 -27.34 -4.09
N GLY A 106 -13.25 -27.55 -3.20
CA GLY A 106 -12.53 -28.80 -3.02
C GLY A 106 -11.50 -29.11 -4.11
N THR A 107 -11.20 -28.16 -5.00
CA THR A 107 -10.21 -28.37 -6.08
C THR A 107 -8.82 -28.64 -5.50
N LEU A 108 -8.37 -27.85 -4.52
CA LEU A 108 -7.04 -28.02 -3.93
C LEU A 108 -6.91 -29.38 -3.25
N GLU A 109 -7.89 -29.80 -2.46
CA GLU A 109 -7.93 -31.12 -1.81
C GLU A 109 -7.92 -32.27 -2.84
N ARG A 110 -8.77 -32.18 -3.87
CA ARG A 110 -8.88 -33.21 -4.92
C ARG A 110 -7.58 -33.49 -5.65
N PHE A 111 -6.74 -32.46 -5.84
CA PHE A 111 -5.49 -32.60 -6.56
C PHE A 111 -4.25 -32.64 -5.64
N GLY A 112 -4.44 -32.55 -4.32
CA GLY A 112 -3.37 -32.58 -3.32
C GLY A 112 -2.48 -31.33 -3.38
N VAL A 113 -3.03 -30.16 -3.69
CA VAL A 113 -2.32 -28.89 -3.79
C VAL A 113 -2.36 -28.16 -2.46
N GLU A 114 -1.21 -27.86 -1.89
CA GLU A 114 -1.10 -27.10 -0.64
C GLU A 114 -1.20 -25.59 -0.92
N LEU A 115 -1.99 -24.87 -0.13
CA LEU A 115 -2.02 -23.40 -0.17
C LEU A 115 -0.90 -22.84 0.70
N ILE A 116 0.09 -22.19 0.08
CA ILE A 116 1.27 -21.62 0.74
C ILE A 116 1.25 -20.09 0.74
N GLY A 117 2.05 -19.47 1.63
CA GLY A 117 2.12 -18.01 1.83
C GLY A 117 1.17 -17.52 2.92
N ALA A 118 -0.11 -17.80 2.80
CA ALA A 118 -1.11 -17.71 3.88
C ALA A 118 -2.02 -18.93 3.78
N ASN A 119 -2.33 -19.56 4.90
CA ASN A 119 -3.26 -20.68 4.93
C ASN A 119 -4.71 -20.18 4.81
N TYR A 120 -5.63 -21.12 4.56
CA TYR A 120 -7.05 -20.78 4.36
C TYR A 120 -7.65 -20.07 5.57
N GLU A 121 -7.34 -20.53 6.79
CA GLU A 121 -7.86 -19.99 8.04
C GLU A 121 -7.44 -18.53 8.24
N ALA A 122 -6.17 -18.21 7.95
CA ALA A 122 -5.65 -16.84 8.02
C ALA A 122 -6.32 -15.93 6.96
N ILE A 123 -6.51 -16.42 5.74
CA ILE A 123 -7.22 -15.70 4.69
C ILE A 123 -8.68 -15.46 5.11
N ALA A 124 -9.38 -16.48 5.57
CA ALA A 124 -10.76 -16.37 6.00
C ALA A 124 -10.91 -15.40 7.18
N CYS A 125 -10.03 -15.48 8.17
CA CYS A 125 -10.02 -14.57 9.32
C CYS A 125 -9.79 -13.11 8.92
N ALA A 126 -8.85 -12.84 8.01
CA ALA A 126 -8.53 -11.47 7.61
C ALA A 126 -9.60 -10.84 6.70
N GLU A 127 -10.21 -11.64 5.82
CA GLU A 127 -11.17 -11.15 4.83
C GLU A 127 -12.62 -11.08 5.35
N ASP A 128 -12.94 -11.85 6.38
CA ASP A 128 -14.25 -11.83 7.04
C ASP A 128 -14.22 -10.86 8.22
N ARG A 129 -15.03 -9.79 8.14
CA ARG A 129 -15.04 -8.72 9.14
C ARG A 129 -15.48 -9.19 10.54
N GLU A 130 -16.38 -10.17 10.61
CA GLU A 130 -16.86 -10.74 11.88
C GLU A 130 -15.75 -11.58 12.51
N LEU A 131 -15.15 -12.48 11.74
CA LEU A 131 -14.02 -13.30 12.20
C LEU A 131 -12.81 -12.45 12.61
N PHE A 132 -12.50 -11.41 11.81
CA PHE A 132 -11.43 -10.46 12.16
C PHE A 132 -11.74 -9.70 13.44
N GLY A 133 -12.98 -9.20 13.59
CA GLY A 133 -13.42 -8.51 14.80
C GLY A 133 -13.32 -9.39 16.04
N GLU A 134 -13.76 -10.64 15.96
CA GLU A 134 -13.62 -11.62 17.04
C GLU A 134 -12.15 -11.91 17.38
N ALA A 135 -11.28 -12.03 16.36
CA ALA A 135 -9.85 -12.26 16.58
C ALA A 135 -9.22 -11.05 17.29
N MET A 136 -9.54 -9.83 16.88
CA MET A 136 -9.06 -8.60 17.54
C MET A 136 -9.57 -8.50 18.98
N ALA A 137 -10.85 -8.78 19.21
CA ALA A 137 -11.42 -8.76 20.55
C ALA A 137 -10.75 -9.79 21.48
N ARG A 138 -10.51 -11.02 21.01
CA ARG A 138 -9.77 -12.05 21.76
C ARG A 138 -8.33 -11.64 22.07
N ALA A 139 -7.71 -10.89 21.16
CA ALA A 139 -6.36 -10.36 21.33
C ALA A 139 -6.31 -9.09 22.21
N GLY A 140 -7.45 -8.58 22.67
CA GLY A 140 -7.54 -7.36 23.48
C GLY A 140 -7.31 -6.06 22.69
N LEU A 141 -7.43 -6.12 21.37
CA LEU A 141 -7.28 -4.98 20.47
C LEU A 141 -8.64 -4.33 20.18
N ARG A 142 -8.62 -3.03 19.95
CA ARG A 142 -9.81 -2.25 19.68
C ARG A 142 -9.96 -2.01 18.18
N MET A 143 -11.20 -2.11 17.72
CA MET A 143 -11.63 -1.74 16.38
C MET A 143 -12.74 -0.69 16.47
N PRO A 144 -13.04 0.06 15.39
CA PRO A 144 -14.25 0.87 15.34
C PRO A 144 -15.47 0.00 15.67
N LYS A 145 -16.36 0.51 16.53
CA LYS A 145 -17.60 -0.19 16.84
C LYS A 145 -18.41 -0.38 15.57
N SER A 146 -19.04 -1.52 15.43
CA SER A 146 -19.90 -1.81 14.29
C SER A 146 -21.15 -2.56 14.72
N ALA A 147 -22.22 -2.36 13.94
CA ALA A 147 -23.48 -3.03 14.13
C ALA A 147 -24.09 -3.40 12.78
N ILE A 148 -24.82 -4.52 12.75
CA ILE A 148 -25.57 -4.94 11.58
C ILE A 148 -27.03 -4.55 11.79
N ALA A 149 -27.67 -4.00 10.75
CA ALA A 149 -29.08 -3.67 10.79
C ALA A 149 -29.79 -4.12 9.50
N THR A 150 -30.96 -4.73 9.66
CA THR A 150 -31.86 -5.12 8.57
C THR A 150 -33.12 -4.26 8.54
N SER A 151 -33.22 -3.31 9.46
CA SER A 151 -34.34 -2.35 9.54
C SER A 151 -33.88 -1.01 10.10
N LEU A 152 -34.63 0.05 9.79
CA LEU A 152 -34.41 1.37 10.36
C LEU A 152 -34.52 1.39 11.89
N ALA A 153 -35.36 0.54 12.47
CA ALA A 153 -35.51 0.44 13.93
C ALA A 153 -34.21 -0.07 14.58
N GLN A 154 -33.65 -1.17 14.09
CA GLN A 154 -32.37 -1.71 14.56
C GLN A 154 -31.22 -0.71 14.33
N ALA A 155 -31.21 -0.04 13.18
CA ALA A 155 -30.19 0.97 12.88
C ALA A 155 -30.25 2.16 13.86
N ASN A 156 -31.43 2.65 14.21
CA ASN A 156 -31.59 3.73 15.19
C ASN A 156 -31.17 3.32 16.61
N GLU A 157 -31.38 2.07 17.00
CA GLU A 157 -30.88 1.52 18.26
C GLU A 157 -29.36 1.51 18.28
N ALA A 158 -28.74 0.97 17.21
CA ALA A 158 -27.27 0.95 17.05
C ALA A 158 -26.65 2.35 17.03
N LEU A 159 -27.34 3.36 16.44
CA LEU A 159 -26.85 4.74 16.40
C LEU A 159 -26.62 5.31 17.79
N GLY A 160 -27.40 4.89 18.79
CA GLY A 160 -27.24 5.32 20.19
C GLY A 160 -25.87 4.93 20.78
N GLU A 161 -25.28 3.84 20.30
CA GLU A 161 -23.96 3.34 20.73
C GLU A 161 -22.82 3.79 19.81
N LEU A 162 -23.11 3.93 18.50
CA LEU A 162 -22.11 4.30 17.49
C LEU A 162 -21.87 5.80 17.42
N GLY A 163 -22.90 6.62 17.67
CA GLY A 163 -22.83 8.06 17.55
C GLY A 163 -22.82 8.55 16.09
N LEU A 164 -22.60 9.85 15.93
CA LEU A 164 -22.41 10.53 14.64
C LEU A 164 -21.05 11.23 14.61
N PRO A 165 -20.36 11.25 13.46
CA PRO A 165 -20.74 10.66 12.17
C PRO A 165 -20.78 9.12 12.21
N CYS A 166 -21.62 8.49 11.36
CA CYS A 166 -21.72 7.05 11.23
C CYS A 166 -21.54 6.64 9.76
N VAL A 167 -20.75 5.61 9.51
CA VAL A 167 -20.54 5.06 8.15
C VAL A 167 -21.57 3.97 7.93
N VAL A 168 -22.30 4.05 6.82
CA VAL A 168 -23.32 3.06 6.42
C VAL A 168 -22.83 2.33 5.18
N ARG A 169 -22.74 1.01 5.25
CA ARG A 169 -22.30 0.15 4.13
C ARG A 169 -23.34 -0.93 3.86
N PRO A 170 -23.98 -0.92 2.69
CA PRO A 170 -24.87 -2.01 2.30
C PRO A 170 -24.09 -3.31 2.11
N ALA A 171 -24.63 -4.42 2.60
CA ALA A 171 -24.01 -5.72 2.43
C ALA A 171 -24.10 -6.17 0.95
N PHE A 172 -23.04 -6.84 0.46
CA PHE A 172 -22.96 -7.42 -0.89
C PHE A 172 -23.20 -6.45 -2.05
N THR A 173 -22.87 -5.16 -1.88
CA THR A 173 -22.91 -4.17 -2.97
C THR A 173 -21.51 -3.90 -3.52
N LEU A 174 -21.40 -3.76 -4.84
CA LEU A 174 -20.16 -3.37 -5.51
C LEU A 174 -20.04 -1.85 -5.56
N GLY A 175 -18.84 -1.32 -5.30
CA GLY A 175 -18.52 0.10 -5.48
C GLY A 175 -19.20 1.06 -4.50
N GLY A 176 -19.65 0.58 -3.31
CA GLY A 176 -20.23 1.44 -2.28
C GLY A 176 -21.64 1.99 -2.58
N ARG A 177 -22.32 1.41 -3.59
CA ARG A 177 -23.66 1.84 -3.98
C ARG A 177 -24.65 1.73 -2.81
N GLY A 178 -25.34 2.83 -2.51
CA GLY A 178 -26.32 2.89 -1.42
C GLY A 178 -25.71 3.13 -0.03
N GLY A 179 -24.37 3.17 0.09
CA GLY A 179 -23.66 3.52 1.31
C GLY A 179 -23.36 5.02 1.41
N GLY A 180 -22.82 5.43 2.55
CA GLY A 180 -22.41 6.81 2.77
C GLY A 180 -22.07 7.12 4.21
N ILE A 181 -21.69 8.37 4.46
CA ILE A 181 -21.38 8.88 5.79
C ILE A 181 -22.55 9.73 6.26
N ALA A 182 -23.20 9.31 7.33
CA ALA A 182 -24.26 10.05 7.97
C ALA A 182 -23.67 11.03 8.98
N ARG A 183 -23.82 12.34 8.73
CA ARG A 183 -23.35 13.41 9.63
C ARG A 183 -24.46 13.96 10.53
N SER A 184 -25.71 13.63 10.22
CA SER A 184 -26.89 14.02 11.00
C SER A 184 -27.85 12.83 11.10
N ALA A 185 -28.79 12.88 12.09
CA ALA A 185 -29.80 11.85 12.24
C ALA A 185 -30.71 11.74 11.00
N VAL A 186 -30.97 12.85 10.31
CA VAL A 186 -31.76 12.87 9.06
C VAL A 186 -31.04 12.19 7.93
N ASP A 187 -29.73 12.48 7.77
CA ASP A 187 -28.90 11.78 6.78
C ASP A 187 -28.79 10.29 7.08
N PHE A 188 -28.64 9.93 8.35
CA PHE A 188 -28.55 8.54 8.79
C PHE A 188 -29.77 7.74 8.35
N GLN A 189 -30.97 8.23 8.64
CA GLN A 189 -32.21 7.54 8.24
C GLN A 189 -32.32 7.38 6.73
N ARG A 190 -31.99 8.45 5.98
CA ARG A 190 -32.02 8.44 4.51
C ARG A 190 -31.02 7.44 3.92
N ILE A 191 -29.75 7.44 4.40
CA ILE A 191 -28.69 6.60 3.88
C ILE A 191 -28.94 5.13 4.27
N VAL A 192 -29.38 4.87 5.50
CA VAL A 192 -29.72 3.49 5.95
C VAL A 192 -30.88 2.93 5.13
N ALA A 193 -31.93 3.69 4.88
CA ALA A 193 -33.06 3.25 4.07
C ALA A 193 -32.62 2.88 2.64
N ALA A 194 -31.83 3.76 2.00
CA ALA A 194 -31.26 3.50 0.68
C ALA A 194 -30.30 2.31 0.68
N GLY A 195 -29.53 2.13 1.74
CA GLY A 195 -28.61 1.02 1.91
C GLY A 195 -29.30 -0.33 2.05
N ILE A 196 -30.36 -0.41 2.84
CA ILE A 196 -31.18 -1.62 3.00
C ILE A 196 -31.81 -2.00 1.66
N GLU A 197 -32.34 -1.03 0.92
CA GLU A 197 -32.94 -1.25 -0.41
C GLU A 197 -31.89 -1.71 -1.44
N ALA A 198 -30.67 -1.14 -1.40
CA ALA A 198 -29.59 -1.47 -2.31
C ALA A 198 -28.97 -2.85 -2.05
N SER A 199 -29.06 -3.35 -0.81
CA SER A 199 -28.49 -4.63 -0.41
C SER A 199 -29.32 -5.81 -0.94
N PRO A 200 -28.72 -6.78 -1.65
CA PRO A 200 -29.45 -7.98 -2.10
C PRO A 200 -30.08 -8.81 -0.98
N ILE A 201 -29.58 -8.67 0.25
CA ILE A 201 -30.09 -9.38 1.44
C ILE A 201 -30.78 -8.44 2.43
N GLY A 202 -31.00 -7.15 2.06
CA GLY A 202 -31.66 -6.17 2.92
C GLY A 202 -30.90 -5.83 4.19
N GLN A 203 -29.57 -5.80 4.15
CA GLN A 203 -28.69 -5.61 5.31
C GLN A 203 -27.71 -4.46 5.11
N VAL A 204 -27.51 -3.67 6.14
CA VAL A 204 -26.45 -2.65 6.21
C VAL A 204 -25.54 -2.91 7.40
N LEU A 205 -24.26 -2.64 7.22
CA LEU A 205 -23.28 -2.51 8.28
C LEU A 205 -23.17 -1.03 8.64
N LEU A 206 -23.20 -0.74 9.93
CA LEU A 206 -23.07 0.58 10.53
C LEU A 206 -21.76 0.61 11.30
N ASP A 207 -20.89 1.55 10.97
CA ASP A 207 -19.58 1.67 11.63
C ASP A 207 -19.45 3.02 12.32
N GLU A 208 -18.85 3.02 13.51
CA GLU A 208 -18.31 4.21 14.15
C GLU A 208 -17.35 4.92 13.19
N SER A 209 -17.49 6.23 13.07
CA SER A 209 -16.64 6.99 12.14
C SER A 209 -15.34 7.43 12.80
N VAL A 210 -14.25 7.10 12.16
CA VAL A 210 -12.90 7.58 12.49
C VAL A 210 -12.43 8.70 11.55
N ILE A 211 -13.38 9.36 10.86
CA ILE A 211 -13.07 10.47 9.95
C ILE A 211 -12.33 11.58 10.69
N GLY A 212 -11.25 12.05 10.10
CA GLY A 212 -10.41 13.10 10.68
C GLY A 212 -9.34 12.59 11.65
N TRP A 213 -9.30 11.28 11.95
CA TRP A 213 -8.18 10.67 12.68
C TRP A 213 -6.97 10.51 11.76
N GLY A 214 -5.76 10.44 12.33
CA GLY A 214 -4.56 10.08 11.59
C GLY A 214 -4.63 8.62 11.12
N GLU A 215 -4.18 8.34 9.91
CA GLU A 215 -4.10 6.99 9.35
C GLU A 215 -2.65 6.53 9.24
N PHE A 216 -2.37 5.36 9.79
CA PHE A 216 -1.04 4.76 9.81
C PHE A 216 -1.08 3.33 9.33
N GLU A 217 -0.04 2.93 8.61
CA GLU A 217 0.12 1.57 8.14
C GLU A 217 1.47 1.03 8.56
N LEU A 218 1.51 -0.24 8.95
CA LEU A 218 2.74 -0.98 9.18
C LEU A 218 2.83 -2.16 8.23
N GLU A 219 3.92 -2.22 7.47
CA GLU A 219 4.28 -3.40 6.69
C GLU A 219 5.01 -4.38 7.60
N VAL A 220 4.42 -5.54 7.80
CA VAL A 220 4.86 -6.52 8.78
C VAL A 220 5.17 -7.84 8.10
N MET A 221 6.27 -8.48 8.47
CA MET A 221 6.59 -9.85 8.06
C MET A 221 6.74 -10.76 9.27
N ARG A 222 6.23 -11.99 9.16
CA ARG A 222 6.35 -13.01 10.19
C ARG A 222 6.69 -14.35 9.57
N ASP A 223 7.59 -15.09 10.21
CA ASP A 223 7.90 -16.47 9.85
C ASP A 223 7.27 -17.49 10.81
N ARG A 224 7.39 -18.79 10.46
CA ARG A 224 6.84 -19.89 11.27
C ARG A 224 7.53 -20.10 12.62
N ALA A 225 8.70 -19.51 12.85
CA ALA A 225 9.39 -19.51 14.15
C ALA A 225 8.98 -18.33 15.04
N ASP A 226 7.99 -17.54 14.59
CA ASP A 226 7.47 -16.35 15.26
C ASP A 226 8.46 -15.17 15.30
N ASN A 227 9.47 -15.15 14.42
CA ASN A 227 10.23 -13.94 14.17
C ASN A 227 9.35 -12.94 13.44
N VAL A 228 9.33 -11.69 13.91
CA VAL A 228 8.52 -10.62 13.31
C VAL A 228 9.39 -9.41 13.01
N VAL A 229 9.19 -8.81 11.84
CA VAL A 229 9.89 -7.60 11.38
C VAL A 229 8.87 -6.57 10.95
N ILE A 230 8.98 -5.35 11.46
CA ILE A 230 8.29 -4.18 10.94
C ILE A 230 9.16 -3.57 9.84
N VAL A 231 8.78 -3.82 8.60
CA VAL A 231 9.59 -3.41 7.44
C VAL A 231 9.54 -1.91 7.22
N CYS A 232 8.36 -1.32 7.41
CA CYS A 232 8.13 0.10 7.15
C CYS A 232 6.93 0.61 7.93
N SER A 233 7.05 1.82 8.47
CA SER A 233 5.92 2.62 8.93
C SER A 233 5.54 3.64 7.87
N ILE A 234 4.25 3.76 7.60
CA ILE A 234 3.69 4.67 6.61
C ILE A 234 2.63 5.52 7.29
N GLU A 235 2.63 6.82 7.01
CA GLU A 235 1.64 7.77 7.51
C GLU A 235 0.94 8.46 6.35
N ASN A 236 -0.38 8.56 6.40
CA ASN A 236 -1.14 9.35 5.46
C ASN A 236 -1.11 10.83 5.86
N VAL A 237 -0.74 11.69 4.93
CA VAL A 237 -0.85 13.17 5.12
C VAL A 237 -2.33 13.59 5.13
N ASP A 238 -3.16 12.89 4.37
CA ASP A 238 -4.61 13.02 4.44
C ASP A 238 -5.15 12.25 5.64
N PRO A 239 -6.10 12.82 6.39
CA PRO A 239 -6.73 12.08 7.49
C PRO A 239 -7.66 10.98 6.99
N MET A 240 -8.08 10.10 7.90
CA MET A 240 -9.12 9.10 7.66
C MET A 240 -10.35 9.72 7.00
N GLY A 241 -10.86 9.05 5.97
CA GLY A 241 -11.98 9.49 5.13
C GLY A 241 -11.60 9.58 3.65
N VAL A 242 -10.31 9.72 3.33
CA VAL A 242 -9.74 9.53 2.00
C VAL A 242 -9.07 8.16 1.97
N HIS A 243 -9.35 7.34 0.97
CA HIS A 243 -8.74 6.01 0.83
C HIS A 243 -7.21 6.13 0.77
N THR A 244 -6.47 5.26 1.47
CA THR A 244 -5.00 5.31 1.54
C THR A 244 -4.33 5.32 0.15
N GLY A 245 -4.91 4.63 -0.85
CA GLY A 245 -4.46 4.68 -2.24
C GLY A 245 -4.55 6.06 -2.89
N ASP A 246 -5.49 6.89 -2.45
CA ASP A 246 -5.76 8.26 -2.94
C ASP A 246 -5.12 9.34 -2.06
N SER A 247 -4.54 8.94 -0.93
CA SER A 247 -3.84 9.82 0.00
C SER A 247 -2.40 10.07 -0.44
N VAL A 248 -1.87 11.23 -0.11
CA VAL A 248 -0.43 11.46 -0.08
C VAL A 248 0.11 10.78 1.17
N THR A 249 1.10 9.90 1.02
CA THR A 249 1.65 9.15 2.15
C THR A 249 3.14 9.39 2.31
N VAL A 250 3.63 9.28 3.52
CA VAL A 250 5.05 9.48 3.86
C VAL A 250 5.59 8.27 4.62
N ALA A 251 6.82 7.91 4.33
CA ALA A 251 7.61 6.91 5.06
C ALA A 251 9.00 7.48 5.40
N PRO A 252 9.51 7.24 6.62
CA PRO A 252 8.78 6.71 7.77
C PRO A 252 7.71 7.67 8.27
N GLN A 253 6.85 7.23 9.20
CA GLN A 253 5.88 8.11 9.86
C GLN A 253 6.58 9.33 10.49
N GLN A 254 5.88 10.47 10.59
CA GLN A 254 6.46 11.75 11.01
C GLN A 254 5.87 12.30 12.32
N THR A 255 4.57 12.07 12.57
CA THR A 255 3.83 12.77 13.64
C THR A 255 3.65 11.96 14.91
N LEU A 256 3.81 10.63 14.87
CA LEU A 256 3.69 9.80 16.06
C LEU A 256 4.85 10.05 17.04
N THR A 257 4.51 10.15 18.31
CA THR A 257 5.53 10.03 19.37
C THR A 257 6.11 8.62 19.39
N ASP A 258 7.35 8.46 19.88
CA ASP A 258 7.97 7.13 20.02
C ASP A 258 7.07 6.16 20.81
N ARG A 259 6.45 6.64 21.89
CA ARG A 259 5.52 5.83 22.70
C ARG A 259 4.35 5.29 21.88
N LEU A 260 3.69 6.13 21.06
CA LEU A 260 2.58 5.70 20.20
C LEU A 260 3.07 4.76 19.09
N TYR A 261 4.21 5.06 18.51
CA TYR A 261 4.81 4.18 17.49
C TYR A 261 5.11 2.79 18.03
N GLN A 262 5.69 2.68 19.25
CA GLN A 262 5.92 1.38 19.88
C GLN A 262 4.61 0.64 20.17
N GLN A 263 3.55 1.36 20.57
CA GLN A 263 2.22 0.75 20.75
C GLN A 263 1.64 0.22 19.43
N LEU A 264 1.78 0.97 18.32
CA LEU A 264 1.35 0.48 17.00
C LEU A 264 2.13 -0.78 16.59
N ARG A 265 3.44 -0.81 16.83
CA ARG A 265 4.29 -1.99 16.59
C ARG A 265 3.81 -3.20 17.35
N ASP A 266 3.60 -3.06 18.66
CA ASP A 266 3.11 -4.15 19.52
C ASP A 266 1.74 -4.65 19.08
N GLN A 267 0.85 -3.73 18.70
CA GLN A 267 -0.46 -4.08 18.17
C GLN A 267 -0.36 -4.77 16.81
N ALA A 268 0.48 -4.32 15.88
CA ALA A 268 0.67 -4.96 14.58
C ALA A 268 1.21 -6.40 14.71
N ILE A 269 2.15 -6.62 15.62
CA ILE A 269 2.66 -7.95 15.96
C ILE A 269 1.55 -8.82 16.54
N THR A 270 0.70 -8.25 17.38
CA THR A 270 -0.45 -8.95 17.96
C THR A 270 -1.49 -9.31 16.88
N VAL A 271 -1.77 -8.38 15.95
CA VAL A 271 -2.70 -8.60 14.83
C VAL A 271 -2.23 -9.75 13.95
N ILE A 272 -0.97 -9.75 13.50
CA ILE A 272 -0.48 -10.78 12.58
C ILE A 272 -0.48 -12.18 13.23
N ARG A 273 -0.21 -12.24 14.55
CA ARG A 273 -0.31 -13.47 15.33
C ARG A 273 -1.76 -13.93 15.50
N ALA A 274 -2.69 -13.02 15.80
CA ALA A 274 -4.10 -13.33 16.00
C ALA A 274 -4.78 -13.83 14.73
N VAL A 275 -4.42 -13.27 13.58
CA VAL A 275 -4.91 -13.71 12.26
C VAL A 275 -4.27 -15.03 11.85
N GLY A 276 -3.03 -15.29 12.27
CA GLY A 276 -2.35 -16.57 12.00
C GLY A 276 -1.52 -16.57 10.70
N VAL A 277 -1.16 -15.41 10.14
CA VAL A 277 -0.17 -15.37 9.06
C VAL A 277 1.21 -15.67 9.64
N GLU A 278 1.88 -16.70 9.14
CA GLU A 278 3.18 -17.18 9.65
C GLU A 278 4.23 -17.45 8.57
N THR A 279 3.91 -17.17 7.31
CA THR A 279 4.82 -17.38 6.18
C THR A 279 4.68 -16.27 5.15
N GLY A 280 4.71 -15.01 5.59
CA GLY A 280 4.59 -13.94 4.62
C GLY A 280 4.53 -12.54 5.19
N GLY A 281 4.33 -11.59 4.28
CA GLY A 281 4.15 -10.18 4.56
C GLY A 281 2.68 -9.79 4.61
N SER A 282 2.37 -8.80 5.42
CA SER A 282 1.04 -8.26 5.64
C SER A 282 1.09 -6.76 5.85
N ASN A 283 0.02 -6.09 5.49
CA ASN A 283 -0.19 -4.68 5.78
C ASN A 283 -1.24 -4.56 6.88
N VAL A 284 -0.92 -3.85 7.97
CA VAL A 284 -1.83 -3.58 9.08
C VAL A 284 -2.12 -2.09 9.12
N GLN A 285 -3.41 -1.72 9.10
CA GLN A 285 -3.87 -0.33 9.09
C GLN A 285 -4.46 0.07 10.43
N PHE A 286 -4.12 1.27 10.87
CA PHE A 286 -4.53 1.86 12.14
C PHE A 286 -5.11 3.24 11.96
N ALA A 287 -6.13 3.57 12.75
CA ALA A 287 -6.56 4.93 12.99
C ALA A 287 -6.07 5.37 14.38
N VAL A 288 -5.49 6.57 14.45
CA VAL A 288 -5.01 7.16 15.70
C VAL A 288 -5.66 8.52 15.91
N ASN A 289 -6.29 8.69 17.05
CA ASN A 289 -6.86 9.99 17.44
C ASN A 289 -5.74 10.85 18.02
N ALA A 290 -5.44 11.98 17.38
CA ALA A 290 -4.36 12.86 17.80
C ALA A 290 -4.58 13.52 19.18
N GLU A 291 -5.85 13.70 19.60
CA GLU A 291 -6.20 14.36 20.85
C GLU A 291 -6.21 13.39 22.05
N THR A 292 -6.78 12.19 21.83
CA THR A 292 -6.95 11.19 22.90
C THR A 292 -5.87 10.12 22.91
N GLU A 293 -5.05 10.06 21.86
CA GLU A 293 -4.05 9.01 21.61
C GLU A 293 -4.65 7.59 21.52
N GLU A 294 -5.95 7.51 21.23
CA GLU A 294 -6.63 6.25 21.04
C GLU A 294 -6.22 5.62 19.71
N ILE A 295 -5.93 4.32 19.74
CA ILE A 295 -5.54 3.51 18.58
C ILE A 295 -6.66 2.51 18.29
N LEU A 296 -7.08 2.44 17.02
CA LEU A 296 -8.02 1.45 16.52
C LEU A 296 -7.40 0.70 15.35
N VAL A 297 -7.50 -0.63 15.38
CA VAL A 297 -7.14 -1.48 14.23
C VAL A 297 -8.27 -1.37 13.20
N ILE A 298 -7.92 -1.05 11.96
CA ILE A 298 -8.90 -0.90 10.87
C ILE A 298 -9.05 -2.19 10.08
N GLU A 299 -7.93 -2.70 9.57
CA GLU A 299 -7.89 -3.94 8.79
C GLU A 299 -6.48 -4.50 8.71
N MET A 300 -6.37 -5.73 8.27
CA MET A 300 -5.12 -6.38 7.89
C MET A 300 -5.29 -7.08 6.55
N ASN A 301 -4.37 -6.85 5.64
CA ASN A 301 -4.28 -7.59 4.39
C ASN A 301 -3.32 -8.79 4.56
N PRO A 302 -3.78 -10.06 4.48
CA PRO A 302 -2.94 -11.26 4.70
C PRO A 302 -2.13 -11.62 3.44
N ARG A 303 -1.63 -10.63 2.75
CA ARG A 303 -0.94 -10.71 1.46
C ARG A 303 -0.05 -9.51 1.26
N VAL A 304 0.86 -9.63 0.31
CA VAL A 304 1.59 -8.46 -0.20
C VAL A 304 0.57 -7.48 -0.79
N SER A 305 0.64 -6.23 -0.34
CA SER A 305 -0.25 -5.14 -0.73
C SER A 305 0.42 -4.18 -1.72
N ARG A 306 -0.30 -3.15 -2.15
CA ARG A 306 0.29 -2.05 -2.92
C ARG A 306 1.37 -1.33 -2.13
N SER A 307 1.08 -1.02 -0.87
CA SER A 307 2.03 -0.39 0.05
C SER A 307 3.26 -1.27 0.28
N SER A 308 3.15 -2.61 0.26
CA SER A 308 4.31 -3.50 0.35
C SER A 308 5.30 -3.33 -0.80
N ALA A 309 4.80 -3.16 -2.03
CA ALA A 309 5.67 -2.91 -3.19
C ALA A 309 6.38 -1.55 -3.07
N LEU A 310 5.65 -0.52 -2.63
CA LEU A 310 6.22 0.81 -2.37
C LEU A 310 7.20 0.80 -1.20
N ALA A 311 6.85 0.13 -0.10
CA ALA A 311 7.73 -0.05 1.06
C ALA A 311 9.03 -0.78 0.68
N SER A 312 8.95 -1.81 -0.19
CA SER A 312 10.13 -2.48 -0.72
C SER A 312 11.06 -1.53 -1.48
N LYS A 313 10.49 -0.62 -2.27
CA LYS A 313 11.27 0.41 -2.99
C LYS A 313 11.77 1.50 -2.04
N ALA A 314 10.96 1.88 -1.06
CA ALA A 314 11.30 2.93 -0.09
C ALA A 314 12.43 2.51 0.85
N THR A 315 12.45 1.26 1.27
CA THR A 315 13.42 0.75 2.26
C THR A 315 14.56 -0.05 1.64
N GLY A 316 14.43 -0.48 0.36
CA GLY A 316 15.33 -1.46 -0.24
C GLY A 316 15.09 -2.90 0.23
N PHE A 317 14.20 -3.13 1.20
CA PHE A 317 13.90 -4.47 1.74
C PHE A 317 12.93 -5.22 0.82
N PRO A 318 13.31 -6.36 0.21
CA PRO A 318 12.56 -6.97 -0.87
C PRO A 318 11.42 -7.87 -0.35
N ILE A 319 10.33 -7.27 0.14
CA ILE A 319 9.20 -7.95 0.80
C ILE A 319 8.70 -9.16 0.00
N ALA A 320 8.45 -9.00 -1.30
CA ALA A 320 7.89 -10.08 -2.12
C ALA A 320 8.84 -11.28 -2.27
N LYS A 321 10.15 -11.04 -2.41
CA LYS A 321 11.17 -12.11 -2.46
C LYS A 321 11.24 -12.87 -1.14
N ILE A 322 11.28 -12.12 -0.03
CA ILE A 322 11.36 -12.71 1.30
C ILE A 322 10.08 -13.50 1.58
N ALA A 323 8.89 -12.94 1.30
CA ALA A 323 7.62 -13.63 1.45
C ALA A 323 7.56 -14.96 0.67
N ALA A 324 8.09 -14.99 -0.56
CA ALA A 324 8.16 -16.21 -1.35
C ALA A 324 9.10 -17.26 -0.72
N ARG A 325 10.24 -16.85 -0.15
CA ARG A 325 11.14 -17.77 0.57
C ARG A 325 10.51 -18.28 1.86
N LEU A 326 9.83 -17.42 2.63
CA LEU A 326 9.12 -17.85 3.83
C LEU A 326 8.04 -18.89 3.48
N ALA A 327 7.32 -18.71 2.37
CA ALA A 327 6.29 -19.65 1.92
C ALA A 327 6.83 -21.05 1.61
N VAL A 328 8.11 -21.18 1.25
CA VAL A 328 8.78 -22.46 0.99
C VAL A 328 9.70 -22.92 2.12
N GLY A 329 9.50 -22.37 3.33
CA GLY A 329 10.02 -22.94 4.56
C GLY A 329 11.25 -22.27 5.17
N TYR A 330 11.78 -21.19 4.56
CA TYR A 330 12.84 -20.41 5.17
C TYR A 330 12.34 -19.65 6.41
N LEU A 331 13.27 -19.30 7.29
CA LEU A 331 13.06 -18.37 8.40
C LEU A 331 13.71 -17.02 8.06
N LEU A 332 13.23 -15.94 8.68
CA LEU A 332 13.79 -14.59 8.45
C LEU A 332 15.30 -14.51 8.76
N GLU A 333 15.77 -15.25 9.75
CA GLU A 333 17.19 -15.34 10.12
C GLU A 333 18.06 -16.14 9.13
N GLU A 334 17.44 -16.92 8.27
CA GLU A 334 18.11 -17.76 7.27
C GLU A 334 18.17 -17.10 5.88
N ILE A 335 17.54 -15.94 5.71
CA ILE A 335 17.48 -15.18 4.46
C ILE A 335 18.42 -13.98 4.59
N ASP A 336 19.40 -13.90 3.69
CA ASP A 336 20.27 -12.72 3.61
C ASP A 336 19.50 -11.52 3.06
N ASN A 337 19.79 -10.33 3.60
CA ASN A 337 19.31 -9.07 3.03
C ASN A 337 20.05 -8.79 1.73
N ASP A 338 19.33 -8.72 0.62
CA ASP A 338 19.89 -8.50 -0.73
C ASP A 338 20.70 -7.18 -0.85
N ILE A 339 20.45 -6.21 0.02
CA ILE A 339 21.09 -4.88 -0.02
C ILE A 339 22.44 -4.92 0.70
N THR A 340 22.47 -5.48 1.89
CA THR A 340 23.69 -5.50 2.71
C THR A 340 24.56 -6.72 2.43
N GLY A 341 23.94 -7.86 2.08
CA GLY A 341 24.61 -9.14 1.90
C GLY A 341 25.28 -9.73 3.15
N VAL A 342 25.18 -9.03 4.29
CA VAL A 342 25.82 -9.40 5.56
C VAL A 342 24.86 -9.39 6.75
N THR A 343 23.68 -8.81 6.61
CA THR A 343 22.63 -8.84 7.63
C THR A 343 21.51 -9.78 7.21
N PRO A 344 20.90 -10.53 8.14
CA PRO A 344 19.74 -11.35 7.83
C PRO A 344 18.47 -10.50 7.70
N ALA A 345 17.44 -11.06 7.06
CA ALA A 345 16.15 -10.40 6.87
C ALA A 345 15.36 -10.17 8.16
N CYS A 346 15.79 -10.73 9.30
CA CYS A 346 15.21 -10.44 10.62
C CYS A 346 15.67 -9.10 11.21
N PHE A 347 16.57 -8.36 10.56
CA PHE A 347 16.94 -7.00 10.96
C PHE A 347 15.97 -6.01 10.34
N GLU A 348 15.31 -5.23 11.21
CA GLU A 348 14.35 -4.23 10.75
C GLU A 348 15.04 -3.11 9.96
N PRO A 349 14.46 -2.68 8.83
CA PRO A 349 14.97 -1.54 8.09
C PRO A 349 14.98 -0.27 8.92
N THR A 350 16.03 0.50 8.78
CA THR A 350 16.18 1.86 9.30
C THR A 350 16.62 2.76 8.16
N ILE A 351 15.88 3.84 7.91
CA ILE A 351 16.17 4.78 6.82
C ILE A 351 16.45 6.18 7.36
N ASP A 352 17.40 6.89 6.76
CA ASP A 352 17.83 8.26 7.14
C ASP A 352 17.37 9.31 6.11
N TYR A 353 16.38 8.98 5.30
CA TYR A 353 15.72 9.82 4.30
C TYR A 353 14.20 9.73 4.43
N VAL A 354 13.51 10.60 3.72
CA VAL A 354 12.05 10.63 3.69
C VAL A 354 11.58 10.25 2.29
N VAL A 355 10.52 9.44 2.24
CA VAL A 355 9.88 9.02 0.99
C VAL A 355 8.43 9.49 0.99
N VAL A 356 8.00 10.15 -0.08
CA VAL A 356 6.61 10.57 -0.28
C VAL A 356 6.04 9.88 -1.51
N LYS A 357 4.90 9.21 -1.33
CA LYS A 357 4.08 8.66 -2.41
C LYS A 357 2.97 9.67 -2.73
N TRP A 358 2.70 9.90 -4.02
CA TRP A 358 1.62 10.76 -4.50
C TRP A 358 0.73 10.01 -5.50
N PRO A 359 -0.60 10.00 -5.31
CA PRO A 359 -1.52 9.32 -6.22
C PRO A 359 -1.63 10.07 -7.56
N ARG A 360 -1.78 9.32 -8.65
CA ARG A 360 -2.07 9.86 -9.98
C ARG A 360 -3.53 9.55 -10.33
N PHE A 361 -4.31 10.59 -10.59
CA PHE A 361 -5.69 10.50 -11.05
C PHE A 361 -5.78 10.70 -12.55
N ALA A 362 -6.89 10.29 -13.15
CA ALA A 362 -7.16 10.43 -14.58
C ALA A 362 -8.49 11.14 -14.86
N PHE A 363 -8.95 12.00 -13.94
CA PHE A 363 -10.22 12.72 -14.10
C PHE A 363 -10.26 13.59 -15.35
N GLU A 364 -9.09 14.06 -15.82
CA GLU A 364 -8.97 14.81 -17.06
C GLU A 364 -9.39 14.01 -18.30
N LYS A 365 -9.44 12.68 -18.22
CA LYS A 365 -9.92 11.78 -19.29
C LYS A 365 -11.43 11.55 -19.24
N PHE A 366 -12.08 11.89 -18.13
CA PHE A 366 -13.50 11.64 -17.88
C PHE A 366 -14.23 12.91 -17.45
N PRO A 367 -14.44 13.87 -18.36
CA PRO A 367 -15.14 15.12 -18.04
C PRO A 367 -16.52 14.84 -17.43
N GLY A 368 -16.85 15.51 -16.32
CA GLY A 368 -18.12 15.35 -15.62
C GLY A 368 -18.17 14.20 -14.62
N SER A 369 -17.09 13.41 -14.45
CA SER A 369 -16.99 12.44 -13.38
C SER A 369 -16.84 13.13 -12.02
N ASP A 370 -17.35 12.49 -10.96
CA ASP A 370 -17.15 12.95 -9.59
C ASP A 370 -15.70 12.77 -9.15
N ALA A 371 -15.01 13.88 -8.92
CA ALA A 371 -13.62 13.91 -8.48
C ALA A 371 -13.46 13.96 -6.95
N THR A 372 -14.57 13.96 -6.17
CA THR A 372 -14.51 13.94 -4.71
C THR A 372 -13.85 12.67 -4.21
N LEU A 373 -12.77 12.81 -3.46
CA LEU A 373 -12.08 11.67 -2.85
C LEU A 373 -12.89 11.16 -1.65
N SER A 374 -12.84 9.86 -1.41
CA SER A 374 -13.62 9.20 -0.37
C SER A 374 -12.91 7.92 0.08
N THR A 375 -13.59 7.08 0.83
CA THR A 375 -13.11 5.74 1.19
C THR A 375 -13.04 4.77 0.00
N HIS A 376 -13.46 5.18 -1.20
CA HIS A 376 -13.34 4.42 -2.44
C HIS A 376 -12.17 4.96 -3.26
N MET A 377 -11.26 4.08 -3.62
CA MET A 377 -10.10 4.43 -4.40
C MET A 377 -10.47 4.90 -5.81
N LYS A 378 -9.88 6.00 -6.26
CA LYS A 378 -10.08 6.60 -7.60
C LYS A 378 -8.78 6.81 -8.38
N SER A 379 -7.61 6.70 -7.72
CA SER A 379 -6.31 6.81 -8.39
C SER A 379 -6.03 5.63 -9.30
N VAL A 380 -5.36 5.89 -10.42
CA VAL A 380 -5.01 4.91 -11.45
C VAL A 380 -3.53 4.53 -11.43
N GLY A 381 -2.73 5.28 -10.71
CA GLY A 381 -1.30 5.09 -10.54
C GLY A 381 -0.76 5.99 -9.44
N GLU A 382 0.55 5.99 -9.29
CA GLU A 382 1.21 6.74 -8.24
C GLU A 382 2.65 7.11 -8.62
N THR A 383 3.18 8.12 -7.95
CA THR A 383 4.60 8.47 -7.98
C THR A 383 5.20 8.32 -6.61
N MET A 384 6.51 8.15 -6.55
CA MET A 384 7.27 8.11 -5.32
C MET A 384 8.53 8.96 -5.46
N ALA A 385 8.82 9.74 -4.44
CA ALA A 385 10.01 10.58 -4.42
C ALA A 385 10.72 10.52 -3.08
N PHE A 386 12.04 10.58 -3.15
CA PHE A 386 12.95 10.54 -2.01
C PHE A 386 13.55 11.93 -1.77
N GLY A 387 13.77 12.27 -0.52
CA GLY A 387 14.44 13.50 -0.11
C GLY A 387 15.13 13.35 1.23
N ARG A 388 16.05 14.24 1.56
CA ARG A 388 16.67 14.30 2.89
C ARG A 388 15.73 14.90 3.94
N THR A 389 14.67 15.57 3.48
CA THR A 389 13.61 16.15 4.32
C THR A 389 12.25 15.87 3.70
N PHE A 390 11.18 15.99 4.52
CA PHE A 390 9.80 15.88 4.03
C PHE A 390 9.53 16.88 2.88
N GLN A 391 9.96 18.14 3.03
CA GLN A 391 9.75 19.18 2.01
C GLN A 391 10.38 18.80 0.67
N GLN A 392 11.63 18.28 0.66
CA GLN A 392 12.28 17.82 -0.58
C GLN A 392 11.51 16.67 -1.23
N ALA A 393 11.15 15.65 -0.45
CA ALA A 393 10.42 14.50 -0.95
C ALA A 393 9.03 14.89 -1.47
N PHE A 394 8.30 15.73 -0.72
CA PHE A 394 6.97 16.21 -1.09
C PHE A 394 6.99 17.03 -2.39
N ALA A 395 7.87 18.03 -2.49
CA ALA A 395 7.98 18.87 -3.68
C ALA A 395 8.42 18.08 -4.93
N LYS A 396 9.27 17.06 -4.76
CA LYS A 396 9.63 16.14 -5.85
C LYS A 396 8.45 15.27 -6.27
N ALA A 397 7.70 14.68 -5.32
CA ALA A 397 6.53 13.85 -5.58
C ALA A 397 5.45 14.66 -6.30
N LEU A 398 5.18 15.89 -5.85
CA LEU A 398 4.25 16.82 -6.47
C LEU A 398 4.57 17.03 -7.98
N ARG A 399 5.83 17.22 -8.33
CA ARG A 399 6.29 17.39 -9.72
C ARG A 399 6.25 16.09 -10.52
N SER A 400 6.52 14.95 -9.87
CA SER A 400 6.59 13.64 -10.51
C SER A 400 5.24 13.13 -11.02
N ARG A 401 4.11 13.79 -10.70
CA ARG A 401 2.80 13.45 -11.26
C ARG A 401 2.72 13.67 -12.79
N GLU A 402 3.64 14.48 -13.35
CA GLU A 402 3.68 14.78 -14.78
C GLU A 402 2.34 15.27 -15.33
N LEU A 403 1.73 16.24 -14.64
CA LEU A 403 0.48 16.86 -15.09
C LEU A 403 0.74 17.78 -16.28
N ASP A 404 -0.07 17.64 -17.33
CA ASP A 404 0.03 18.51 -18.52
C ASP A 404 -0.23 19.98 -18.17
N LYS A 405 -1.09 20.22 -17.20
CA LYS A 405 -1.42 21.56 -16.69
C LYS A 405 -1.60 21.52 -15.18
N PRO A 406 -0.93 22.41 -14.44
CA PRO A 406 -1.20 22.59 -13.03
C PRO A 406 -2.64 23.14 -12.83
N PRO A 407 -3.27 22.90 -11.66
CA PRO A 407 -4.55 23.52 -11.32
C PRO A 407 -4.50 25.03 -11.40
N ALA A 408 -5.49 25.64 -12.02
CA ALA A 408 -5.61 27.09 -12.12
C ALA A 408 -6.32 27.65 -10.90
N LEU A 409 -5.57 28.15 -9.90
CA LEU A 409 -6.11 28.72 -8.66
C LEU A 409 -6.17 30.26 -8.69
N GLY A 410 -5.62 30.87 -9.74
CA GLY A 410 -5.60 32.33 -9.88
C GLY A 410 -6.99 32.91 -10.01
N GLY A 411 -7.29 33.95 -9.18
CA GLY A 411 -8.56 34.66 -9.18
C GLY A 411 -9.55 34.24 -8.09
N CYS A 412 -9.35 33.10 -7.41
CA CYS A 412 -10.15 32.70 -6.26
C CYS A 412 -9.73 33.48 -5.00
N GLY A 413 -10.71 33.90 -4.18
CA GLY A 413 -10.47 34.49 -2.87
C GLY A 413 -10.09 33.42 -1.82
N ASP A 414 -9.55 33.86 -0.68
CA ASP A 414 -9.13 32.94 0.39
C ASP A 414 -10.32 32.18 0.97
N ASP A 415 -11.46 32.84 1.16
CA ASP A 415 -12.69 32.21 1.65
C ASP A 415 -13.20 31.13 0.68
N GLU A 416 -13.14 31.39 -0.63
CA GLU A 416 -13.52 30.42 -1.66
C GLU A 416 -12.59 29.20 -1.66
N LEU A 417 -11.29 29.43 -1.51
CA LEU A 417 -10.29 28.34 -1.43
C LEU A 417 -10.45 27.54 -0.13
N LEU A 418 -10.73 28.18 1.01
CA LEU A 418 -11.02 27.49 2.27
C LEU A 418 -12.28 26.63 2.17
N GLN A 419 -13.37 27.17 1.59
CA GLN A 419 -14.59 26.41 1.35
C GLN A 419 -14.34 25.20 0.42
N ARG A 420 -13.46 25.35 -0.57
CA ARG A 420 -13.09 24.24 -1.46
C ARG A 420 -12.37 23.10 -0.71
N LEU A 421 -11.64 23.38 0.37
CA LEU A 421 -10.96 22.38 1.19
C LEU A 421 -11.91 21.54 2.08
N GLU A 422 -13.18 21.96 2.26
CA GLU A 422 -14.18 21.14 2.96
C GLU A 422 -14.49 19.82 2.23
N VAL A 423 -14.17 19.76 0.94
CA VAL A 423 -14.33 18.56 0.09
C VAL A 423 -12.95 18.12 -0.39
N PRO A 424 -12.50 16.89 -0.08
CA PRO A 424 -11.20 16.42 -0.54
C PRO A 424 -11.22 16.20 -2.06
N LEU A 425 -10.44 17.00 -2.77
CA LEU A 425 -10.27 16.96 -4.22
C LEU A 425 -8.84 16.60 -4.59
N PRO A 426 -8.57 16.14 -5.82
CA PRO A 426 -7.23 15.77 -6.27
C PRO A 426 -6.16 16.86 -6.15
N ASP A 427 -6.57 18.11 -6.24
CA ASP A 427 -5.70 19.30 -6.20
C ASP A 427 -5.70 20.02 -4.83
N ARG A 428 -6.17 19.35 -3.78
CA ARG A 428 -6.25 19.91 -2.42
C ARG A 428 -4.93 20.45 -1.88
N PHE A 429 -3.83 19.80 -2.18
CA PHE A 429 -2.51 20.24 -1.70
C PHE A 429 -2.00 21.48 -2.42
N GLU A 430 -2.35 21.70 -3.70
CA GLU A 430 -2.09 22.95 -4.38
C GLU A 430 -2.89 24.10 -3.77
N VAL A 431 -4.16 23.84 -3.37
CA VAL A 431 -4.98 24.83 -2.66
C VAL A 431 -4.37 25.14 -1.29
N VAL A 432 -3.94 24.11 -0.53
CA VAL A 432 -3.24 24.27 0.76
C VAL A 432 -1.98 25.14 0.60
N LEU A 433 -1.12 24.80 -0.37
CA LEU A 433 0.12 25.56 -0.61
C LEU A 433 -0.18 27.02 -0.98
N GLU A 434 -1.18 27.26 -1.82
CA GLU A 434 -1.58 28.62 -2.22
C GLU A 434 -2.08 29.46 -1.03
N LEU A 435 -2.97 28.88 -0.19
CA LEU A 435 -3.47 29.56 1.01
C LEU A 435 -2.34 29.89 2.00
N LEU A 436 -1.46 28.93 2.24
CA LEU A 436 -0.31 29.11 3.14
C LEU A 436 0.68 30.16 2.59
N ALA A 437 0.90 30.21 1.27
CA ALA A 437 1.72 31.23 0.62
C ALA A 437 1.12 32.63 0.76
N ARG A 438 -0.21 32.76 0.76
CA ARG A 438 -0.92 34.04 0.98
C ARG A 438 -0.95 34.47 2.46
N GLY A 439 -0.48 33.61 3.38
CA GLY A 439 -0.38 33.92 4.79
C GLY A 439 -1.62 33.52 5.61
N VAL A 440 -2.51 32.71 5.06
CA VAL A 440 -3.62 32.11 5.82
C VAL A 440 -3.03 31.24 6.94
N SER A 441 -3.65 31.29 8.12
CA SER A 441 -3.10 30.57 9.29
C SER A 441 -3.22 29.05 9.15
N ILE A 442 -2.32 28.32 9.83
CA ILE A 442 -2.35 26.85 9.88
C ILE A 442 -3.70 26.37 10.43
N ASP A 443 -4.20 27.00 11.49
CA ASP A 443 -5.46 26.62 12.13
C ASP A 443 -6.66 26.75 11.16
N ALA A 444 -6.69 27.82 10.35
CA ALA A 444 -7.75 28.01 9.36
C ALA A 444 -7.72 26.97 8.23
N VAL A 445 -6.53 26.47 7.86
CA VAL A 445 -6.39 25.39 6.87
C VAL A 445 -6.64 24.01 7.51
N HIS A 446 -6.23 23.83 8.78
CA HIS A 446 -6.46 22.61 9.53
C HIS A 446 -7.95 22.32 9.76
N GLU A 447 -8.73 23.34 10.06
CA GLU A 447 -10.15 23.18 10.42
C GLU A 447 -10.96 22.41 9.35
N PRO A 448 -10.93 22.78 8.05
CA PRO A 448 -11.65 22.04 7.00
C PRO A 448 -10.94 20.76 6.56
N THR A 449 -9.59 20.69 6.62
CA THR A 449 -8.82 19.57 6.06
C THR A 449 -8.54 18.45 7.05
N ARG A 450 -8.44 18.78 8.34
CA ARG A 450 -7.95 17.90 9.40
C ARG A 450 -6.54 17.33 9.15
N ILE A 451 -5.79 17.91 8.21
CA ILE A 451 -4.37 17.58 8.02
C ILE A 451 -3.61 17.99 9.28
N ASP A 452 -2.74 17.11 9.76
CA ASP A 452 -1.97 17.38 10.99
C ASP A 452 -1.22 18.72 10.91
N PRO A 453 -1.25 19.55 11.96
CA PRO A 453 -0.58 20.85 11.99
C PRO A 453 0.91 20.78 11.70
N TRP A 454 1.60 19.67 12.02
CA TRP A 454 3.00 19.48 11.67
C TRP A 454 3.20 19.49 10.15
N PHE A 455 2.39 18.73 9.40
CA PHE A 455 2.45 18.74 7.94
C PHE A 455 2.14 20.12 7.37
N LEU A 456 1.13 20.80 7.91
CA LEU A 456 0.79 22.15 7.48
C LEU A 456 1.92 23.16 7.74
N ALA A 457 2.67 23.00 8.84
CA ALA A 457 3.85 23.82 9.13
C ALA A 457 4.97 23.57 8.11
N GLU A 458 5.24 22.32 7.76
CA GLU A 458 6.21 21.94 6.73
C GLU A 458 5.80 22.46 5.35
N LEU A 459 4.52 22.35 5.00
CA LEU A 459 3.97 22.87 3.74
C LEU A 459 3.99 24.39 3.69
N ARG A 460 3.76 25.07 4.83
CA ARG A 460 3.89 26.54 4.91
C ARG A 460 5.34 26.99 4.65
N ALA A 461 6.32 26.31 5.25
CA ALA A 461 7.72 26.62 5.01
C ALA A 461 8.08 26.45 3.52
N LEU A 462 7.61 25.35 2.89
CA LEU A 462 7.76 25.11 1.46
C LEU A 462 7.05 26.16 0.60
N ALA A 463 5.84 26.59 0.96
CA ALA A 463 5.07 27.57 0.22
C ALA A 463 5.70 28.97 0.25
N LEU A 464 6.33 29.36 1.38
CA LEU A 464 7.00 30.65 1.56
C LEU A 464 8.41 30.69 0.94
N ASP A 465 9.09 29.56 0.87
CA ASP A 465 10.41 29.42 0.27
C ASP A 465 10.51 28.11 -0.56
N PRO A 466 9.94 28.08 -1.77
CA PRO A 466 9.90 26.87 -2.60
C PRO A 466 11.29 26.35 -3.01
N ASP A 467 12.29 27.20 -3.06
CA ASP A 467 13.66 26.85 -3.42
C ASP A 467 14.51 26.48 -2.20
N GLY A 468 14.09 26.85 -0.99
CA GLY A 468 14.81 26.61 0.25
C GLY A 468 15.18 25.15 0.50
N PRO A 469 14.28 24.19 0.30
CA PRO A 469 14.60 22.77 0.45
C PRO A 469 15.64 22.26 -0.55
N PHE A 470 15.84 22.97 -1.66
CA PHE A 470 16.80 22.67 -2.71
C PHE A 470 18.04 23.59 -2.68
N ALA A 471 18.16 24.39 -1.62
CA ALA A 471 19.35 25.21 -1.39
C ALA A 471 20.54 24.31 -1.00
N GLY A 472 21.66 24.47 -1.73
CA GLY A 472 22.85 23.66 -1.50
C GLY A 472 23.32 22.95 -2.76
N GLU A 473 24.11 21.89 -2.56
CA GLU A 473 24.62 21.06 -3.65
C GLU A 473 23.78 19.79 -3.77
N ARG A 474 23.59 19.32 -5.00
CA ARG A 474 22.89 18.07 -5.26
C ARG A 474 23.76 16.88 -4.85
N SER A 475 23.23 16.02 -3.99
CA SER A 475 23.78 14.71 -3.65
C SER A 475 23.09 13.60 -4.46
N PHE A 476 23.76 12.46 -4.63
CA PHE A 476 23.19 11.24 -5.18
C PHE A 476 23.44 10.12 -4.19
N MET A 477 22.37 9.60 -3.62
CA MET A 477 22.36 8.67 -2.51
C MET A 477 21.74 7.32 -2.93
N SER A 478 22.10 6.26 -2.23
CA SER A 478 21.52 4.95 -2.39
C SER A 478 20.26 4.80 -1.54
N VAL A 479 19.31 4.01 -2.02
CA VAL A 479 18.24 3.48 -1.16
C VAL A 479 18.84 2.35 -0.31
N ASP A 480 18.81 2.50 1.00
CA ASP A 480 19.50 1.64 1.95
C ASP A 480 18.59 1.19 3.09
N THR A 481 18.65 -0.07 3.47
CA THR A 481 17.85 -0.65 4.57
C THR A 481 18.41 -0.39 5.96
N CYS A 482 19.60 0.18 6.09
CA CYS A 482 20.30 0.27 7.37
C CYS A 482 20.95 1.64 7.63
N ALA A 483 20.47 2.70 7.01
CA ALA A 483 20.92 4.08 7.23
C ALA A 483 22.46 4.27 7.15
N GLY A 484 23.13 3.50 6.30
CA GLY A 484 24.59 3.56 6.12
C GLY A 484 25.41 2.85 7.19
N GLU A 485 24.80 2.11 8.12
CA GLU A 485 25.53 1.34 9.14
C GLU A 485 26.32 0.16 8.54
N PHE A 486 25.86 -0.39 7.43
CA PHE A 486 26.54 -1.43 6.67
C PHE A 486 26.74 -1.00 5.22
N PRO A 487 27.75 -1.54 4.51
CA PRO A 487 27.87 -1.33 3.07
C PRO A 487 26.62 -1.83 2.34
N ALA A 488 26.00 -0.94 1.57
CA ALA A 488 24.83 -1.26 0.76
C ALA A 488 25.22 -1.46 -0.71
N SER A 489 24.66 -2.49 -1.34
CA SER A 489 24.77 -2.75 -2.77
C SER A 489 23.38 -2.79 -3.39
N THR A 490 22.91 -1.65 -3.83
CA THR A 490 21.55 -1.47 -4.38
C THR A 490 21.63 -0.84 -5.78
N PRO A 491 20.75 -1.22 -6.70
CA PRO A 491 20.57 -0.51 -7.97
C PRO A 491 19.65 0.72 -7.85
N TYR A 492 19.09 1.01 -6.67
CA TYR A 492 18.15 2.12 -6.47
C TYR A 492 18.87 3.34 -5.91
N TYR A 493 18.71 4.47 -6.60
CA TYR A 493 19.35 5.74 -6.25
C TYR A 493 18.35 6.87 -6.31
N TYR A 494 18.61 7.92 -5.51
CA TYR A 494 17.85 9.16 -5.52
C TYR A 494 18.75 10.36 -5.42
N SER A 495 18.28 11.53 -5.85
CA SER A 495 18.97 12.79 -5.62
C SER A 495 18.39 13.51 -4.41
N GLY A 496 19.26 14.07 -3.58
CA GLY A 496 18.92 14.99 -2.50
C GLY A 496 19.66 16.32 -2.68
N TRP A 497 19.42 17.27 -1.79
CA TRP A 497 20.16 18.51 -1.68
C TRP A 497 20.64 18.65 -0.25
N GLU A 498 21.92 18.94 -0.10
CA GLU A 498 22.57 19.04 1.20
C GLU A 498 23.43 20.31 1.25
N ARG A 499 23.59 20.87 2.45
CA ARG A 499 24.59 21.93 2.65
C ARG A 499 25.97 21.31 2.60
N PRO A 500 26.89 21.81 1.73
CA PRO A 500 28.21 21.22 1.64
C PRO A 500 28.97 21.40 2.96
N GLY A 501 29.54 20.30 3.45
CA GLY A 501 30.51 20.30 4.55
C GLY A 501 31.92 20.72 4.05
N ALA A 502 32.93 20.64 4.92
CA ALA A 502 34.32 20.97 4.59
C ALA A 502 34.91 20.14 3.43
N GLY A 503 34.33 18.96 3.14
CA GLY A 503 34.73 18.05 2.05
C GLY A 503 33.78 18.02 0.84
N GLY A 504 32.82 18.96 0.76
CA GLY A 504 31.76 18.94 -0.24
C GLY A 504 30.58 18.08 0.19
N VAL A 505 29.71 17.72 -0.77
CA VAL A 505 28.56 16.85 -0.56
C VAL A 505 28.94 15.38 -0.79
N ARG A 506 28.45 14.49 0.05
CA ARG A 506 28.65 13.05 -0.09
C ARG A 506 27.82 12.50 -1.26
N HIS A 507 28.45 11.64 -2.06
CA HIS A 507 27.77 10.84 -3.07
C HIS A 507 28.02 9.36 -2.80
N GLU A 508 26.98 8.55 -2.86
CA GLU A 508 27.06 7.08 -2.72
C GLU A 508 27.01 6.38 -4.07
N VAL A 509 26.54 7.10 -5.10
CA VAL A 509 26.57 6.59 -6.48
C VAL A 509 28.01 6.61 -6.99
N ARG A 510 28.46 5.49 -7.54
CA ARG A 510 29.82 5.35 -8.11
C ARG A 510 30.07 6.40 -9.19
N ARG A 511 31.23 7.06 -9.13
CA ARG A 511 31.68 7.98 -10.15
C ARG A 511 32.15 7.23 -11.40
N GLU A 512 32.20 7.95 -12.54
CA GLU A 512 32.57 7.40 -13.85
C GLU A 512 33.96 6.69 -13.86
N GLY A 513 34.91 7.16 -13.04
CA GLY A 513 36.23 6.54 -12.88
C GLY A 513 36.22 5.16 -12.20
N ASP A 514 35.21 4.88 -11.36
CA ASP A 514 35.10 3.59 -10.66
C ASP A 514 34.51 2.49 -11.55
N ARG A 515 33.91 2.86 -12.68
CA ARG A 515 33.31 1.94 -13.67
C ARG A 515 34.33 1.38 -14.66
N ALA A 516 35.41 2.08 -14.91
CA ALA A 516 36.42 1.72 -15.92
C ALA A 516 37.14 0.38 -15.65
N GLY A 517 37.02 -0.18 -14.42
CA GLY A 517 37.63 -1.46 -14.06
C GLY A 517 36.68 -2.66 -14.05
N ALA A 518 35.35 -2.46 -14.07
CA ALA A 518 34.42 -3.53 -13.68
C ALA A 518 33.86 -4.37 -14.84
N SER A 519 33.63 -3.85 -16.04
CA SER A 519 32.99 -4.66 -17.08
C SER A 519 33.45 -4.43 -18.52
N GLY A 520 34.07 -3.31 -18.86
CA GLY A 520 34.40 -2.93 -20.26
C GLY A 520 33.15 -2.75 -21.16
N ARG A 521 31.94 -2.70 -20.57
CA ARG A 521 30.68 -2.56 -21.31
C ARG A 521 30.30 -1.10 -21.48
N SER A 522 29.72 -0.76 -22.64
CA SER A 522 29.12 0.56 -22.86
C SER A 522 27.87 0.73 -21.99
N SER A 523 27.63 1.95 -21.51
CA SER A 523 26.45 2.30 -20.71
C SER A 523 25.34 2.83 -21.61
N ILE A 524 24.11 2.41 -21.35
CA ILE A 524 22.88 2.89 -22.01
C ILE A 524 21.94 3.36 -20.91
N VAL A 525 21.28 4.51 -21.12
CA VAL A 525 20.22 5.01 -20.25
C VAL A 525 18.89 4.67 -20.88
N ILE A 526 18.04 3.97 -20.14
CA ILE A 526 16.65 3.69 -20.51
C ILE A 526 15.76 4.64 -19.69
N LEU A 527 14.89 5.39 -20.37
CA LEU A 527 13.92 6.26 -19.72
C LEU A 527 12.62 5.47 -19.53
N GLY A 528 12.15 5.39 -18.28
CA GLY A 528 10.88 4.77 -17.94
C GLY A 528 9.67 5.61 -18.36
N SER A 529 8.48 5.05 -18.21
CA SER A 529 7.21 5.65 -18.67
C SER A 529 6.58 6.65 -17.69
N GLY A 530 7.13 6.79 -16.47
CA GLY A 530 6.52 7.58 -15.40
C GLY A 530 5.36 6.85 -14.74
N PRO A 531 4.46 7.55 -14.03
CA PRO A 531 3.35 6.93 -13.32
C PRO A 531 2.33 6.31 -14.27
N ASN A 532 1.75 5.20 -13.88
CA ASN A 532 0.63 4.59 -14.61
C ASN A 532 -0.53 5.60 -14.75
N ARG A 533 -1.11 5.67 -15.93
CA ARG A 533 -2.23 6.53 -16.27
C ARG A 533 -3.04 5.93 -17.42
N ILE A 534 -4.26 6.39 -17.61
CA ILE A 534 -5.08 5.96 -18.74
C ILE A 534 -4.36 6.29 -20.07
N GLY A 535 -4.10 5.24 -20.86
CA GLY A 535 -3.35 5.30 -22.11
C GLY A 535 -1.84 5.08 -22.00
N GLN A 536 -1.32 4.87 -20.79
CA GLN A 536 0.08 4.54 -20.53
C GLN A 536 0.21 3.68 -19.27
N GLY A 537 0.05 2.38 -19.43
CA GLY A 537 0.01 1.39 -18.35
C GLY A 537 1.24 0.49 -18.32
N ILE A 538 1.07 -0.71 -17.76
CA ILE A 538 2.13 -1.67 -17.44
C ILE A 538 2.85 -2.21 -18.69
N GLU A 539 2.25 -2.15 -19.87
CA GLU A 539 2.86 -2.56 -21.14
C GLU A 539 4.16 -1.81 -21.43
N PHE A 540 4.28 -0.57 -20.95
CA PHE A 540 5.52 0.21 -21.12
C PHE A 540 6.60 -0.22 -20.12
N ASP A 541 6.23 -0.63 -18.91
CA ASP A 541 7.17 -1.21 -17.96
C ASP A 541 7.71 -2.54 -18.48
N TYR A 542 6.84 -3.39 -19.05
CA TYR A 542 7.23 -4.62 -19.73
C TYR A 542 8.25 -4.34 -20.84
N CYS A 543 7.97 -3.37 -21.71
CA CYS A 543 8.90 -2.99 -22.78
C CYS A 543 10.26 -2.48 -22.24
N CYS A 544 10.27 -1.71 -21.15
CA CYS A 544 11.50 -1.23 -20.53
C CYS A 544 12.34 -2.37 -19.95
N VAL A 545 11.69 -3.35 -19.31
CA VAL A 545 12.36 -4.52 -18.74
C VAL A 545 12.92 -5.42 -19.83
#